data_c59b2f4098e8b4062fdf4068bf4f0a63
#
_entry.id   c59b2f4098e8b4062fdf4068bf4f0a63
#
_cell.length_a   1.000
_cell.length_b   1.000
_cell.length_c   1.000
_cell.angle_alpha   90.00
_cell.angle_beta   90.00
_cell.angle_gamma   90.00
#
_symmetry.space_group_name_H-M   'P 1'
#
loop_
_entity.id
_entity.type
_entity.pdbx_description
1 polymer ?
#
loop_
_entity_poly.entity_id
_entity_poly.type
_entity_poly.pdbx_seq_one_letter_code
_entity_poly.pdbx_strand_id
1 'polypeptide(L)'
;MTEPNILASLSPALSATIARAAPSVVSVHSHRARASGFVWKAGLIVTADEALADEGEIEIQFADGSRRPAAVAGRDHTTDIALLRVNGDVAPIKLSTDIPALGALAVLVAADRGAPVARLDMVSRSGAAWRSLRGGEIDARIELDIRLRHSQQGGLALDASGMPFGMAVLGPRRVLTIPAVTIERIATQLETSGRIARGYLGLGLQPVRLEDGLGAMVMNIDKAGPSAAAGIRQGDVIVAVNGEKLSGVRALSRGLGPQSVGSVVELTVHRGGEPMSFKVKVGERPET
;
A
#
# COMPACT_ATOMS: atom_id res chain seq x y z
N MET A 1 -22.66 -16.86 -43.94
CA MET A 1 -21.89 -15.89 -43.14
C MET A 1 -21.36 -16.63 -41.93
N THR A 2 -20.07 -16.91 -41.91
CA THR A 2 -19.43 -17.58 -40.76
C THR A 2 -19.41 -16.60 -39.59
N GLU A 3 -19.99 -16.96 -38.45
CA GLU A 3 -19.96 -16.14 -37.25
C GLU A 3 -18.48 -15.85 -36.92
N PRO A 4 -18.12 -14.60 -36.58
CA PRO A 4 -16.74 -14.26 -36.24
C PRO A 4 -16.35 -15.08 -35.02
N ASN A 5 -15.28 -15.84 -35.12
CA ASN A 5 -14.71 -16.58 -34.01
C ASN A 5 -14.15 -15.57 -32.97
N ILE A 6 -14.91 -15.30 -31.91
CA ILE A 6 -14.58 -14.32 -30.85
C ILE A 6 -13.20 -14.61 -30.25
N LEU A 7 -12.82 -15.88 -30.05
CA LEU A 7 -11.53 -16.25 -29.52
C LEU A 7 -10.39 -15.89 -30.47
N ALA A 8 -10.63 -16.01 -31.79
CA ALA A 8 -9.63 -15.64 -32.79
C ALA A 8 -9.36 -14.13 -32.85
N SER A 9 -10.38 -13.30 -32.53
CA SER A 9 -10.20 -11.84 -32.41
C SER A 9 -9.65 -11.39 -31.06
N LEU A 10 -9.99 -12.11 -30.00
CA LEU A 10 -9.54 -11.79 -28.63
C LEU A 10 -8.02 -11.98 -28.48
N SER A 11 -7.46 -13.06 -29.04
CA SER A 11 -6.04 -13.38 -28.86
C SER A 11 -5.09 -12.28 -29.40
N PRO A 12 -5.23 -11.75 -30.62
CA PRO A 12 -4.38 -10.66 -31.09
C PRO A 12 -4.63 -9.35 -30.31
N ALA A 13 -5.85 -9.08 -29.85
CA ALA A 13 -6.16 -7.92 -29.04
C ALA A 13 -5.42 -7.95 -27.68
N LEU A 14 -5.43 -9.11 -27.02
CA LEU A 14 -4.69 -9.30 -25.76
C LEU A 14 -3.17 -9.17 -25.99
N SER A 15 -2.65 -9.79 -27.04
CA SER A 15 -1.21 -9.70 -27.39
C SER A 15 -0.79 -8.24 -27.63
N ALA A 16 -1.61 -7.47 -28.37
CA ALA A 16 -1.34 -6.06 -28.63
C ALA A 16 -1.39 -5.22 -27.34
N THR A 17 -2.34 -5.51 -26.43
CA THR A 17 -2.45 -4.87 -25.12
C THR A 17 -1.23 -5.10 -24.25
N ILE A 18 -0.76 -6.36 -24.18
CA ILE A 18 0.44 -6.74 -23.44
C ILE A 18 1.67 -6.06 -24.04
N ALA A 19 1.83 -6.08 -25.37
CA ALA A 19 2.96 -5.49 -26.07
C ALA A 19 3.07 -3.95 -25.82
N ARG A 20 1.96 -3.26 -25.67
CA ARG A 20 1.96 -1.81 -25.33
C ARG A 20 2.42 -1.54 -23.89
N ALA A 21 2.04 -2.38 -22.93
CA ALA A 21 2.39 -2.17 -21.53
C ALA A 21 3.80 -2.68 -21.17
N ALA A 22 4.26 -3.76 -21.82
CA ALA A 22 5.50 -4.46 -21.51
C ALA A 22 6.76 -3.56 -21.45
N PRO A 23 6.97 -2.55 -22.31
CA PRO A 23 8.14 -1.67 -22.23
C PRO A 23 8.23 -0.87 -20.94
N SER A 24 7.10 -0.56 -20.30
CA SER A 24 7.05 0.18 -19.05
C SER A 24 7.12 -0.71 -17.80
N VAL A 25 7.10 -2.05 -17.98
CA VAL A 25 7.19 -3.01 -16.86
C VAL A 25 8.62 -3.49 -16.74
N VAL A 26 9.13 -3.58 -15.52
CA VAL A 26 10.53 -3.90 -15.21
C VAL A 26 10.62 -5.04 -14.21
N SER A 27 11.76 -5.77 -14.25
CA SER A 27 12.14 -6.66 -13.16
C SER A 27 12.95 -5.90 -12.13
N VAL A 28 12.58 -6.04 -10.87
CA VAL A 28 13.27 -5.47 -9.72
C VAL A 28 14.04 -6.57 -9.03
N HIS A 29 15.37 -6.43 -8.95
CA HIS A 29 16.25 -7.32 -8.22
C HIS A 29 16.70 -6.60 -6.95
N SER A 30 16.28 -7.09 -5.79
CA SER A 30 16.62 -6.52 -4.49
C SER A 30 17.31 -7.59 -3.65
N HIS A 31 18.62 -7.54 -3.56
CA HIS A 31 19.46 -8.58 -2.94
C HIS A 31 19.11 -9.98 -3.49
N ARG A 32 18.48 -10.84 -2.68
CA ARG A 32 18.02 -12.19 -3.08
C ARG A 32 16.55 -12.23 -3.51
N ALA A 33 15.81 -11.14 -3.34
CA ALA A 33 14.40 -11.03 -3.70
C ALA A 33 14.26 -10.57 -5.16
N ARG A 34 13.14 -10.93 -5.77
CA ARG A 34 12.75 -10.49 -7.12
C ARG A 34 11.30 -10.06 -7.09
N ALA A 35 11.05 -8.93 -7.74
CA ALA A 35 9.74 -8.35 -7.92
C ALA A 35 9.58 -7.85 -9.37
N SER A 36 8.41 -7.46 -9.71
CA SER A 36 8.12 -6.59 -10.85
C SER A 36 7.92 -5.16 -10.37
N GLY A 37 8.01 -4.24 -11.28
CA GLY A 37 7.65 -2.85 -11.08
C GLY A 37 7.26 -2.25 -12.40
N PHE A 38 6.89 -0.98 -12.39
CA PHE A 38 6.60 -0.25 -13.61
C PHE A 38 7.08 1.20 -13.52
N VAL A 39 7.39 1.77 -14.67
CA VAL A 39 7.82 3.17 -14.78
C VAL A 39 6.60 4.06 -14.59
N TRP A 40 6.52 4.70 -13.41
CA TRP A 40 5.42 5.60 -13.05
C TRP A 40 5.63 7.01 -13.58
N LYS A 41 6.87 7.52 -13.43
CA LYS A 41 7.36 8.78 -14.02
C LYS A 41 8.77 8.55 -14.54
N ALA A 42 9.28 9.49 -15.35
CA ALA A 42 10.66 9.43 -15.81
C ALA A 42 11.62 9.30 -14.61
N GLY A 43 12.44 8.25 -14.61
CA GLY A 43 13.39 7.96 -13.53
C GLY A 43 12.76 7.44 -12.22
N LEU A 44 11.46 7.19 -12.17
CA LEU A 44 10.75 6.69 -10.99
C LEU A 44 9.96 5.42 -11.29
N ILE A 45 10.21 4.40 -10.49
CA ILE A 45 9.58 3.08 -10.60
C ILE A 45 8.76 2.81 -9.34
N VAL A 46 7.52 2.38 -9.52
CA VAL A 46 6.69 1.86 -8.45
C VAL A 46 6.78 0.33 -8.44
N THR A 47 6.90 -0.24 -7.26
CA THR A 47 6.94 -1.69 -7.02
C THR A 47 6.25 -2.04 -5.69
N ALA A 48 6.03 -3.33 -5.44
CA ALA A 48 5.53 -3.82 -4.15
C ALA A 48 6.62 -3.73 -3.08
N ASP A 49 6.30 -3.12 -1.95
CA ASP A 49 7.23 -2.93 -0.84
C ASP A 49 7.61 -4.25 -0.17
N GLU A 50 6.65 -5.15 0.06
CA GLU A 50 6.89 -6.47 0.67
C GLU A 50 7.77 -7.40 -0.21
N ALA A 51 7.90 -7.08 -1.49
CA ALA A 51 8.75 -7.85 -2.41
C ALA A 51 10.21 -7.37 -2.45
N LEU A 52 10.53 -6.28 -1.75
CA LEU A 52 11.90 -5.77 -1.60
C LEU A 52 12.56 -6.34 -0.35
N ALA A 53 13.87 -6.53 -0.41
CA ALA A 53 14.69 -6.76 0.78
C ALA A 53 14.79 -5.46 1.60
N ASP A 54 15.01 -5.60 2.90
CA ASP A 54 15.17 -4.43 3.78
C ASP A 54 16.51 -3.73 3.55
N GLU A 55 17.53 -4.48 3.14
CA GLU A 55 18.88 -4.00 2.89
C GLU A 55 19.46 -4.60 1.60
N GLY A 56 20.51 -3.96 1.07
CA GLY A 56 21.25 -4.41 -0.08
C GLY A 56 20.99 -3.58 -1.33
N GLU A 57 21.73 -3.92 -2.39
CA GLU A 57 21.62 -3.23 -3.68
C GLU A 57 20.32 -3.59 -4.40
N ILE A 58 19.76 -2.60 -5.08
CA ILE A 58 18.60 -2.77 -5.96
C ILE A 58 19.05 -2.51 -7.39
N GLU A 59 18.74 -3.44 -8.26
CA GLU A 59 18.99 -3.35 -9.71
C GLU A 59 17.68 -3.49 -10.46
N ILE A 60 17.46 -2.63 -11.43
CA ILE A 60 16.32 -2.69 -12.34
C ILE A 60 16.77 -3.28 -13.68
N GLN A 61 16.08 -4.32 -14.14
CA GLN A 61 16.24 -4.86 -15.47
C GLN A 61 15.05 -4.48 -16.34
N PHE A 62 15.33 -3.76 -17.42
CA PHE A 62 14.34 -3.28 -18.38
C PHE A 62 14.05 -4.33 -19.46
N ALA A 63 12.98 -4.12 -20.24
CA ALA A 63 12.54 -5.02 -21.31
C ALA A 63 13.57 -5.14 -22.46
N ASP A 64 14.41 -4.13 -22.66
CA ASP A 64 15.53 -4.13 -23.62
C ASP A 64 16.75 -4.95 -23.14
N GLY A 65 16.67 -5.53 -21.94
CA GLY A 65 17.75 -6.29 -21.30
C GLY A 65 18.74 -5.42 -20.52
N SER A 66 18.68 -4.09 -20.63
CA SER A 66 19.55 -3.19 -19.87
C SER A 66 19.32 -3.31 -18.38
N ARG A 67 20.40 -3.15 -17.58
CA ARG A 67 20.34 -3.17 -16.13
C ARG A 67 20.91 -1.89 -15.58
N ARG A 68 20.26 -1.37 -14.55
CA ARG A 68 20.64 -0.10 -13.90
C ARG A 68 20.47 -0.19 -12.42
N PRO A 69 21.40 0.34 -11.62
CA PRO A 69 21.22 0.46 -10.18
C PRO A 69 20.10 1.42 -9.86
N ALA A 70 19.37 1.14 -8.77
CA ALA A 70 18.31 1.99 -8.29
C ALA A 70 18.47 2.23 -6.79
N ALA A 71 17.97 3.37 -6.33
CA ALA A 71 17.90 3.72 -4.93
C ALA A 71 16.45 3.80 -4.46
N VAL A 72 16.19 3.46 -3.20
CA VAL A 72 14.88 3.66 -2.58
C VAL A 72 14.64 5.16 -2.42
N ALA A 73 13.61 5.68 -3.10
CA ALA A 73 13.14 7.06 -2.93
C ALA A 73 12.16 7.18 -1.75
N GLY A 74 11.48 6.09 -1.41
CA GLY A 74 10.60 5.99 -0.25
C GLY A 74 9.83 4.68 -0.22
N ARG A 75 9.34 4.31 0.97
CA ARG A 75 8.57 3.07 1.19
C ARG A 75 7.34 3.35 2.04
N ASP A 76 6.23 2.74 1.72
CA ASP A 76 5.05 2.66 2.56
C ASP A 76 4.61 1.21 2.78
N HIS A 77 5.10 0.62 3.86
CA HIS A 77 4.76 -0.73 4.28
C HIS A 77 3.27 -0.95 4.54
N THR A 78 2.47 0.12 4.67
CA THR A 78 1.05 -0.02 4.99
C THR A 78 0.17 -0.18 3.78
N THR A 79 0.57 0.37 2.64
CA THR A 79 -0.13 0.19 1.36
C THR A 79 0.59 -0.75 0.42
N ASP A 80 1.74 -1.31 0.85
CA ASP A 80 2.61 -2.17 0.04
C ASP A 80 3.12 -1.46 -1.22
N ILE A 81 3.55 -0.20 -1.09
CA ILE A 81 4.10 0.60 -2.19
C ILE A 81 5.52 1.04 -1.85
N ALA A 82 6.45 0.78 -2.76
CA ALA A 82 7.78 1.37 -2.74
C ALA A 82 8.02 2.17 -4.02
N LEU A 83 8.71 3.31 -3.87
CA LEU A 83 9.16 4.16 -4.95
C LEU A 83 10.68 4.04 -5.08
N LEU A 84 11.14 3.68 -6.26
CA LEU A 84 12.56 3.54 -6.58
C LEU A 84 12.99 4.61 -7.58
N ARG A 85 14.16 5.18 -7.38
CA ARG A 85 14.80 6.12 -8.30
C ARG A 85 15.86 5.41 -9.12
N VAL A 86 15.79 5.56 -10.44
CA VAL A 86 16.72 4.97 -11.39
C VAL A 86 17.16 6.03 -12.40
N ASN A 87 18.42 5.97 -12.83
CA ASN A 87 18.90 6.86 -13.90
C ASN A 87 18.46 6.32 -15.26
N GLY A 88 17.99 7.22 -16.10
CA GLY A 88 17.66 6.94 -17.50
C GLY A 88 16.23 7.31 -17.86
N ASP A 89 16.02 7.48 -19.16
CA ASP A 89 14.76 7.93 -19.73
C ASP A 89 14.02 6.70 -20.28
N VAL A 90 13.04 6.23 -19.55
CA VAL A 90 12.11 5.18 -19.98
C VAL A 90 10.70 5.77 -19.90
N ALA A 91 9.93 5.56 -20.96
CA ALA A 91 8.60 6.12 -21.07
C ALA A 91 7.69 5.62 -19.93
N PRO A 92 7.11 6.54 -19.14
CA PRO A 92 6.18 6.19 -18.08
C PRO A 92 4.86 5.69 -18.67
N ILE A 93 4.19 4.84 -17.89
CA ILE A 93 2.84 4.40 -18.21
C ILE A 93 1.81 5.25 -17.48
N LYS A 94 0.79 5.70 -18.19
CA LYS A 94 -0.30 6.47 -17.59
C LYS A 94 -1.27 5.51 -16.91
N LEU A 95 -1.54 5.73 -15.63
CA LEU A 95 -2.52 4.97 -14.87
C LEU A 95 -3.94 5.54 -15.09
N SER A 96 -4.95 4.65 -15.05
CA SER A 96 -6.36 5.02 -14.97
C SER A 96 -6.82 4.97 -13.53
N THR A 97 -7.48 6.02 -13.08
CA THR A 97 -8.09 6.07 -11.74
C THR A 97 -9.45 5.39 -11.66
N ASP A 98 -9.97 4.88 -12.79
CA ASP A 98 -11.22 4.17 -12.83
C ASP A 98 -11.12 2.83 -12.10
N ILE A 99 -12.13 2.52 -11.30
CA ILE A 99 -12.22 1.25 -10.58
C ILE A 99 -12.99 0.25 -11.44
N PRO A 100 -12.39 -0.89 -11.82
CA PRO A 100 -13.08 -1.86 -12.66
C PRO A 100 -14.26 -2.50 -11.93
N ALA A 101 -15.31 -2.77 -12.67
CA ALA A 101 -16.51 -3.47 -12.16
C ALA A 101 -16.20 -4.95 -11.85
N LEU A 102 -17.01 -5.56 -10.98
CA LEU A 102 -17.02 -7.00 -10.76
C LEU A 102 -17.26 -7.74 -12.09
N GLY A 103 -16.43 -8.75 -12.38
CA GLY A 103 -16.51 -9.52 -13.61
C GLY A 103 -15.81 -8.88 -14.83
N ALA A 104 -15.27 -7.67 -14.71
CA ALA A 104 -14.46 -7.06 -15.76
C ALA A 104 -13.21 -7.90 -16.04
N LEU A 105 -12.80 -8.01 -17.31
CA LEU A 105 -11.54 -8.66 -17.66
C LEU A 105 -10.36 -7.86 -17.11
N ALA A 106 -9.37 -8.57 -16.62
CA ALA A 106 -8.12 -8.03 -16.12
C ALA A 106 -6.91 -8.76 -16.74
N VAL A 107 -5.94 -8.00 -17.26
CA VAL A 107 -4.69 -8.55 -17.77
C VAL A 107 -3.57 -8.10 -16.84
N LEU A 108 -2.97 -9.06 -16.14
CA LEU A 108 -1.74 -8.79 -15.39
C LEU A 108 -0.55 -8.83 -16.34
N VAL A 109 0.27 -7.78 -16.34
CA VAL A 109 1.56 -7.72 -17.02
C VAL A 109 2.65 -7.49 -15.97
N ALA A 110 3.58 -8.42 -15.90
CA ALA A 110 4.70 -8.39 -14.97
C ALA A 110 6.00 -8.70 -15.72
N ALA A 111 7.15 -8.64 -15.06
CA ALA A 111 8.42 -9.04 -15.63
C ALA A 111 9.07 -10.13 -14.78
N ASP A 112 9.64 -11.15 -15.43
CA ASP A 112 10.45 -12.17 -14.79
C ASP A 112 11.78 -12.28 -15.53
N ARG A 113 12.88 -11.93 -14.87
CA ARG A 113 14.24 -11.91 -15.44
C ARG A 113 14.35 -11.07 -16.73
N GLY A 114 13.70 -9.90 -16.73
CA GLY A 114 13.67 -8.99 -17.87
C GLY A 114 12.69 -9.38 -18.98
N ALA A 115 12.09 -10.57 -18.94
CA ALA A 115 11.09 -10.98 -19.91
C ALA A 115 9.68 -10.62 -19.40
N PRO A 116 8.80 -10.06 -20.25
CA PRO A 116 7.42 -9.83 -19.89
C PRO A 116 6.68 -11.16 -19.69
N VAL A 117 5.86 -11.21 -18.66
CA VAL A 117 4.93 -12.32 -18.38
C VAL A 117 3.54 -11.77 -18.21
N ALA A 118 2.54 -12.48 -18.74
CA ALA A 118 1.17 -12.01 -18.65
C ALA A 118 0.22 -13.10 -18.17
N ARG A 119 -0.89 -12.68 -17.59
CA ARG A 119 -2.00 -13.54 -17.17
C ARG A 119 -3.32 -12.83 -17.45
N LEU A 120 -4.29 -13.60 -17.87
CA LEU A 120 -5.67 -13.15 -18.06
C LEU A 120 -6.53 -13.67 -16.91
N ASP A 121 -7.34 -12.80 -16.35
CA ASP A 121 -8.31 -13.11 -15.31
C ASP A 121 -9.50 -12.14 -15.38
N MET A 122 -10.37 -12.23 -14.39
CA MET A 122 -11.43 -11.26 -14.17
C MET A 122 -11.35 -10.68 -12.75
N VAL A 123 -11.93 -9.51 -12.58
CA VAL A 123 -12.11 -8.91 -11.25
C VAL A 123 -13.10 -9.75 -10.46
N SER A 124 -12.59 -10.53 -9.50
CA SER A 124 -13.39 -11.43 -8.65
C SER A 124 -14.03 -10.71 -7.46
N ARG A 125 -13.54 -9.52 -7.13
CA ARG A 125 -14.15 -8.60 -6.16
C ARG A 125 -13.82 -7.16 -6.53
N SER A 126 -14.86 -6.31 -6.50
CA SER A 126 -14.73 -4.85 -6.55
C SER A 126 -15.54 -4.26 -5.39
N GLY A 127 -14.96 -3.40 -4.57
CA GLY A 127 -15.58 -2.89 -3.35
C GLY A 127 -15.04 -1.55 -2.90
N ALA A 128 -15.64 -1.02 -1.83
CA ALA A 128 -15.29 0.27 -1.27
C ALA A 128 -13.85 0.33 -0.73
N ALA A 129 -13.39 1.53 -0.41
CA ALA A 129 -12.14 1.78 0.29
C ALA A 129 -12.05 0.95 1.57
N TRP A 130 -10.85 0.50 1.89
CA TRP A 130 -10.58 -0.34 3.05
C TRP A 130 -9.21 -0.03 3.65
N ARG A 131 -8.95 -0.56 4.84
CA ARG A 131 -7.63 -0.44 5.48
C ARG A 131 -6.91 -1.78 5.47
N SER A 132 -5.65 -1.76 5.10
CA SER A 132 -4.76 -2.91 5.19
C SER A 132 -4.60 -3.38 6.65
N LEU A 133 -4.06 -4.58 6.86
CA LEU A 133 -3.74 -5.07 8.21
C LEU A 133 -2.73 -4.18 8.93
N ARG A 134 -1.89 -3.45 8.19
CA ARG A 134 -0.90 -2.50 8.71
C ARG A 134 -1.43 -1.06 8.84
N GLY A 135 -2.73 -0.85 8.58
CA GLY A 135 -3.42 0.42 8.80
C GLY A 135 -3.41 1.40 7.62
N GLY A 136 -2.77 1.06 6.49
CA GLY A 136 -2.77 1.88 5.28
C GLY A 136 -4.16 1.94 4.64
N GLU A 137 -4.56 3.09 4.18
CA GLU A 137 -5.82 3.31 3.48
C GLU A 137 -5.65 3.01 1.99
N ILE A 138 -6.48 2.13 1.47
CA ILE A 138 -6.51 1.70 0.08
C ILE A 138 -7.88 2.07 -0.49
N ASP A 139 -7.89 2.85 -1.56
CA ASP A 139 -9.06 3.58 -2.03
C ASP A 139 -10.17 2.69 -2.63
N ALA A 140 -9.85 1.46 -3.01
CA ALA A 140 -10.84 0.44 -3.39
C ALA A 140 -10.31 -0.96 -3.11
N ARG A 141 -11.21 -1.91 -2.85
CA ARG A 141 -10.85 -3.31 -2.70
C ARG A 141 -11.05 -4.04 -4.03
N ILE A 142 -9.96 -4.37 -4.70
CA ILE A 142 -9.96 -5.10 -5.97
C ILE A 142 -9.21 -6.41 -5.76
N GLU A 143 -9.87 -7.56 -6.06
CA GLU A 143 -9.28 -8.89 -5.98
C GLU A 143 -9.33 -9.59 -7.33
N LEU A 144 -8.25 -10.30 -7.66
CA LEU A 144 -8.13 -11.19 -8.81
C LEU A 144 -7.96 -12.63 -8.32
N ASP A 145 -8.44 -13.62 -9.07
CA ASP A 145 -8.36 -15.04 -8.68
C ASP A 145 -7.21 -15.79 -9.36
N ILE A 146 -6.19 -15.07 -9.79
CA ILE A 146 -4.98 -15.63 -10.39
C ILE A 146 -3.98 -16.09 -9.33
N ARG A 147 -3.05 -16.96 -9.76
CA ARG A 147 -1.84 -17.26 -8.98
C ARG A 147 -0.76 -16.26 -9.34
N LEU A 148 -0.27 -15.52 -8.34
CA LEU A 148 0.85 -14.60 -8.46
C LEU A 148 2.11 -15.27 -7.88
N ARG A 149 3.23 -15.20 -8.61
CA ARG A 149 4.56 -15.55 -8.05
C ARG A 149 5.17 -14.34 -7.37
N HIS A 150 6.06 -14.54 -6.41
CA HIS A 150 6.76 -13.43 -5.75
C HIS A 150 7.41 -12.47 -6.74
N SER A 151 8.08 -12.98 -7.80
CA SER A 151 8.70 -12.16 -8.85
C SER A 151 7.72 -11.32 -9.67
N GLN A 152 6.43 -11.60 -9.59
CA GLN A 152 5.37 -10.91 -10.35
C GLN A 152 4.65 -9.84 -9.51
N GLN A 153 4.90 -9.76 -8.20
CA GLN A 153 4.39 -8.68 -7.36
C GLN A 153 4.93 -7.33 -7.85
N GLY A 154 4.11 -6.30 -7.84
CA GLY A 154 4.46 -5.02 -8.42
C GLY A 154 4.12 -4.89 -9.91
N GLY A 155 3.61 -5.97 -10.55
CA GLY A 155 3.15 -5.94 -11.94
C GLY A 155 1.86 -5.13 -12.12
N LEU A 156 1.63 -4.65 -13.35
CA LEU A 156 0.45 -3.86 -13.72
C LEU A 156 -0.78 -4.74 -13.95
N ALA A 157 -1.92 -4.33 -13.40
CA ALA A 157 -3.22 -4.84 -13.75
C ALA A 157 -3.90 -3.88 -14.75
N LEU A 158 -4.20 -4.38 -15.95
CA LEU A 158 -4.80 -3.64 -17.06
C LEU A 158 -6.25 -4.07 -17.23
N ASP A 159 -7.11 -3.15 -17.63
CA ASP A 159 -8.48 -3.46 -18.08
C ASP A 159 -8.53 -3.98 -19.52
N ALA A 160 -9.72 -4.27 -20.02
CA ALA A 160 -9.92 -4.76 -21.39
C ALA A 160 -9.51 -3.76 -22.49
N SER A 161 -9.41 -2.45 -22.18
CA SER A 161 -8.92 -1.42 -23.09
C SER A 161 -7.40 -1.29 -23.08
N GLY A 162 -6.75 -1.95 -22.10
CA GLY A 162 -5.32 -1.91 -21.89
C GLY A 162 -4.86 -0.76 -21.01
N MET A 163 -5.78 -0.11 -20.30
CA MET A 163 -5.45 0.95 -19.33
C MET A 163 -5.13 0.31 -17.98
N PRO A 164 -3.96 0.66 -17.38
CA PRO A 164 -3.59 0.15 -16.07
C PRO A 164 -4.46 0.77 -14.97
N PHE A 165 -5.18 -0.04 -14.22
CA PHE A 165 -5.99 0.40 -13.10
C PHE A 165 -5.35 0.15 -11.73
N GLY A 166 -4.19 -0.51 -11.68
CA GLY A 166 -3.48 -0.72 -10.43
C GLY A 166 -2.29 -1.67 -10.52
N MET A 167 -1.72 -1.96 -9.36
CA MET A 167 -0.54 -2.82 -9.13
C MET A 167 -0.97 -4.10 -8.42
N ALA A 168 -0.57 -5.26 -8.93
CA ALA A 168 -0.88 -6.55 -8.33
C ALA A 168 0.11 -6.91 -7.21
N VAL A 169 -0.43 -7.33 -6.07
CA VAL A 169 0.33 -7.76 -4.88
C VAL A 169 -0.25 -9.04 -4.30
N LEU A 170 0.55 -9.78 -3.53
CA LEU A 170 0.07 -10.95 -2.81
C LEU A 170 -0.77 -10.52 -1.61
N GLY A 171 -2.01 -10.96 -1.58
CA GLY A 171 -2.86 -10.90 -0.41
C GLY A 171 -2.88 -12.24 0.36
N PRO A 172 -3.48 -12.31 1.55
CA PRO A 172 -3.47 -13.51 2.39
C PRO A 172 -4.11 -14.74 1.73
N ARG A 173 -5.04 -14.56 0.80
CA ARG A 173 -5.77 -15.66 0.14
C ARG A 173 -5.90 -15.49 -1.37
N ARG A 174 -5.81 -14.26 -1.87
CA ARG A 174 -6.02 -13.88 -3.27
C ARG A 174 -5.04 -12.79 -3.66
N VAL A 175 -4.88 -12.56 -4.94
CA VAL A 175 -4.15 -11.41 -5.44
C VAL A 175 -5.00 -10.17 -5.20
N LEU A 176 -4.41 -9.21 -4.53
CA LEU A 176 -4.96 -7.86 -4.35
C LEU A 176 -4.41 -6.95 -5.44
N THR A 177 -5.21 -6.02 -5.88
CA THR A 177 -4.73 -4.94 -6.74
C THR A 177 -4.78 -3.64 -5.94
N ILE A 178 -3.63 -3.01 -5.75
CA ILE A 178 -3.55 -1.65 -5.21
C ILE A 178 -4.01 -0.71 -6.31
N PRO A 179 -5.14 0.00 -6.17
CA PRO A 179 -5.70 0.80 -7.24
C PRO A 179 -4.83 2.01 -7.58
N ALA A 180 -4.90 2.45 -8.82
CA ALA A 180 -4.11 3.58 -9.34
C ALA A 180 -4.27 4.86 -8.50
N VAL A 181 -5.47 5.13 -7.97
CA VAL A 181 -5.73 6.27 -7.06
C VAL A 181 -4.83 6.20 -5.82
N THR A 182 -4.72 5.01 -5.19
CA THR A 182 -3.83 4.81 -4.05
C THR A 182 -2.36 4.98 -4.47
N ILE A 183 -1.96 4.42 -5.62
CA ILE A 183 -0.59 4.51 -6.13
C ILE A 183 -0.20 5.97 -6.36
N GLU A 184 -1.03 6.74 -7.07
CA GLU A 184 -0.78 8.15 -7.35
C GLU A 184 -0.62 8.97 -6.07
N ARG A 185 -1.51 8.79 -5.10
CA ARG A 185 -1.47 9.46 -3.81
C ARG A 185 -0.20 9.15 -3.03
N ILE A 186 0.12 7.87 -2.89
CA ILE A 186 1.27 7.41 -2.09
C ILE A 186 2.59 7.72 -2.80
N ALA A 187 2.72 7.39 -4.09
CA ALA A 187 3.95 7.63 -4.85
C ALA A 187 4.30 9.12 -4.93
N THR A 188 3.30 10.01 -5.09
CA THR A 188 3.51 11.47 -5.05
C THR A 188 4.03 11.92 -3.69
N GLN A 189 3.49 11.38 -2.60
CA GLN A 189 3.96 11.71 -1.27
C GLN A 189 5.37 11.18 -1.02
N LEU A 190 5.69 9.94 -1.45
CA LEU A 190 7.04 9.37 -1.37
C LEU A 190 8.04 10.15 -2.24
N GLU A 191 7.64 10.62 -3.42
CA GLU A 191 8.48 11.46 -4.30
C GLU A 191 8.87 12.78 -3.61
N THR A 192 7.92 13.38 -2.89
CA THR A 192 8.08 14.72 -2.29
C THR A 192 8.81 14.68 -0.96
N SER A 193 8.49 13.71 -0.10
CA SER A 193 8.95 13.66 1.30
C SER A 193 9.76 12.41 1.65
N GLY A 194 9.88 11.46 0.74
CA GLY A 194 10.59 10.18 0.95
C GLY A 194 9.85 9.21 1.88
N ARG A 195 8.77 9.63 2.52
CA ARG A 195 8.05 8.86 3.53
C ARG A 195 6.57 9.22 3.61
N ILE A 196 5.81 8.35 4.24
CA ILE A 196 4.43 8.63 4.62
C ILE A 196 4.41 8.98 6.10
N ALA A 197 4.10 10.24 6.39
CA ALA A 197 3.94 10.72 7.76
C ALA A 197 2.87 9.86 8.48
N ARG A 198 3.06 9.61 9.77
CA ARG A 198 2.11 8.87 10.61
C ARG A 198 1.89 9.60 11.91
N GLY A 199 0.63 9.63 12.31
CA GLY A 199 0.28 10.11 13.62
C GLY A 199 0.96 9.30 14.72
N TYR A 200 1.42 9.99 15.73
CA TYR A 200 2.14 9.44 16.86
C TYR A 200 1.60 9.99 18.17
N LEU A 201 1.31 9.11 19.10
CA LEU A 201 0.88 9.47 20.46
C LEU A 201 1.97 9.20 21.50
N GLY A 202 2.99 8.40 21.17
CA GLY A 202 4.04 8.02 22.10
C GLY A 202 3.59 7.04 23.17
N LEU A 203 2.65 6.12 22.83
CA LEU A 203 2.07 5.16 23.76
C LEU A 203 2.34 3.73 23.32
N GLY A 204 2.86 2.90 24.23
CA GLY A 204 2.81 1.44 24.13
C GLY A 204 1.58 0.92 24.85
N LEU A 205 0.69 0.25 24.10
CA LEU A 205 -0.63 -0.11 24.57
C LEU A 205 -0.84 -1.63 24.61
N GLN A 206 -1.52 -2.10 25.65
CA GLN A 206 -1.99 -3.48 25.76
C GLN A 206 -3.52 -3.50 25.88
N PRO A 207 -4.22 -4.40 25.13
CA PRO A 207 -5.65 -4.54 25.27
C PRO A 207 -6.02 -5.06 26.66
N VAL A 208 -7.03 -4.45 27.27
CA VAL A 208 -7.61 -4.89 28.54
C VAL A 208 -9.12 -5.01 28.40
N ARG A 209 -9.70 -5.99 29.12
CA ARG A 209 -11.15 -6.15 29.21
C ARG A 209 -11.62 -5.46 30.48
N LEU A 210 -12.64 -4.62 30.33
CA LEU A 210 -13.33 -3.91 31.39
C LEU A 210 -14.75 -4.47 31.53
N GLU A 211 -15.42 -4.17 32.63
CA GLU A 211 -16.83 -4.55 32.81
C GLU A 211 -17.71 -3.97 31.69
N ASP A 212 -17.43 -2.74 31.27
CA ASP A 212 -18.19 -2.01 30.24
C ASP A 212 -17.66 -2.14 28.82
N GLY A 213 -16.69 -3.05 28.55
CA GLY A 213 -16.16 -3.24 27.20
C GLY A 213 -14.66 -3.45 27.11
N LEU A 214 -14.05 -2.84 26.10
CA LEU A 214 -12.61 -2.97 25.84
C LEU A 214 -11.91 -1.64 26.16
N GLY A 215 -10.72 -1.74 26.75
CA GLY A 215 -9.82 -0.61 26.97
C GLY A 215 -8.43 -0.91 26.43
N ALA A 216 -7.57 0.10 26.46
CA ALA A 216 -6.16 0.01 26.15
C ALA A 216 -5.33 0.55 27.31
N MET A 217 -4.65 -0.35 28.02
CA MET A 217 -3.76 0.04 29.11
C MET A 217 -2.44 0.62 28.56
N VAL A 218 -2.02 1.73 29.09
CA VAL A 218 -0.73 2.36 28.80
C VAL A 218 0.38 1.62 29.54
N MET A 219 1.12 0.77 28.80
CA MET A 219 2.22 -0.04 29.34
C MET A 219 3.53 0.73 29.40
N ASN A 220 3.77 1.57 28.41
CA ASN A 220 4.88 2.49 28.40
C ASN A 220 4.49 3.80 27.70
N ILE A 221 5.24 4.85 27.98
CA ILE A 221 5.05 6.18 27.40
C ILE A 221 6.39 6.77 27.02
N ASP A 222 6.45 7.27 25.80
CA ASP A 222 7.59 8.09 25.38
C ASP A 222 7.55 9.42 26.15
N LYS A 223 8.57 9.63 26.98
CA LYS A 223 8.66 10.83 27.85
C LYS A 223 8.74 12.14 27.06
N ALA A 224 9.26 12.10 25.84
CA ALA A 224 9.29 13.22 24.91
C ALA A 224 8.07 13.27 23.99
N GLY A 225 7.19 12.28 24.09
CA GLY A 225 6.05 12.10 23.20
C GLY A 225 4.84 12.98 23.57
N PRO A 226 3.89 13.10 22.61
CA PRO A 226 2.76 14.00 22.78
C PRO A 226 1.81 13.62 23.91
N SER A 227 1.63 12.33 24.20
CA SER A 227 0.75 11.91 25.31
C SER A 227 1.36 12.21 26.69
N ALA A 228 2.68 12.10 26.84
CA ALA A 228 3.36 12.50 28.07
C ALA A 228 3.21 14.01 28.30
N ALA A 229 3.40 14.81 27.25
CA ALA A 229 3.21 16.26 27.31
C ALA A 229 1.77 16.65 27.68
N ALA A 230 0.79 15.85 27.28
CA ALA A 230 -0.63 16.03 27.63
C ALA A 230 -0.99 15.54 29.04
N GLY A 231 -0.07 14.87 29.76
CA GLY A 231 -0.29 14.40 31.14
C GLY A 231 -0.82 12.98 31.28
N ILE A 232 -0.84 12.19 30.19
CA ILE A 232 -1.13 10.74 30.25
C ILE A 232 0.05 10.04 30.92
N ARG A 233 -0.21 8.98 31.67
CA ARG A 233 0.78 8.24 32.45
C ARG A 233 0.70 6.74 32.22
N GLN A 234 1.77 6.05 32.50
CA GLN A 234 1.79 4.59 32.56
C GLN A 234 0.77 4.11 33.60
N GLY A 235 0.00 3.07 33.26
CA GLY A 235 -1.09 2.54 34.08
C GLY A 235 -2.46 3.17 33.79
N ASP A 236 -2.54 4.24 33.01
CA ASP A 236 -3.84 4.75 32.52
C ASP A 236 -4.50 3.73 31.60
N VAL A 237 -5.81 3.63 31.64
CA VAL A 237 -6.57 2.78 30.71
C VAL A 237 -7.42 3.66 29.81
N ILE A 238 -7.06 3.74 28.53
CA ILE A 238 -7.83 4.49 27.53
C ILE A 238 -9.14 3.74 27.25
N VAL A 239 -10.27 4.42 27.42
CA VAL A 239 -11.62 3.85 27.26
C VAL A 239 -12.40 4.49 26.12
N ALA A 240 -12.05 5.71 25.72
CA ALA A 240 -12.70 6.39 24.59
C ALA A 240 -11.72 7.32 23.85
N VAL A 241 -12.02 7.58 22.59
CA VAL A 241 -11.32 8.50 21.70
C VAL A 241 -12.35 9.41 21.06
N ASN A 242 -12.19 10.73 21.19
CA ASN A 242 -13.14 11.74 20.70
C ASN A 242 -14.60 11.46 21.11
N GLY A 243 -14.79 10.97 22.34
CA GLY A 243 -16.10 10.60 22.88
C GLY A 243 -16.65 9.23 22.46
N GLU A 244 -16.01 8.55 21.51
CA GLU A 244 -16.42 7.21 21.08
C GLU A 244 -15.72 6.13 21.92
N LYS A 245 -16.49 5.16 22.45
CA LYS A 245 -15.93 4.02 23.19
C LYS A 245 -14.90 3.25 22.36
N LEU A 246 -13.78 2.90 22.98
CA LEU A 246 -12.71 2.18 22.33
C LEU A 246 -13.11 0.73 22.00
N SER A 247 -13.11 0.37 20.73
CA SER A 247 -13.36 -1.00 20.26
C SER A 247 -12.11 -1.89 20.25
N GLY A 248 -10.99 -1.40 20.80
CA GLY A 248 -9.71 -2.09 20.94
C GLY A 248 -8.52 -1.25 20.49
N VAL A 249 -7.30 -1.69 20.84
CA VAL A 249 -6.03 -0.98 20.53
C VAL A 249 -5.87 -0.65 19.04
N ARG A 250 -6.31 -1.58 18.16
CA ARG A 250 -6.25 -1.37 16.71
C ARG A 250 -7.14 -0.21 16.22
N ALA A 251 -8.22 0.11 16.93
CA ALA A 251 -9.07 1.24 16.57
C ALA A 251 -8.33 2.58 16.76
N LEU A 252 -7.58 2.71 17.85
CA LEU A 252 -6.73 3.86 18.08
C LEU A 252 -5.66 4.02 16.99
N SER A 253 -4.94 2.95 16.68
CA SER A 253 -3.91 2.97 15.63
C SER A 253 -4.47 3.34 14.26
N ARG A 254 -5.71 2.92 13.95
CA ARG A 254 -6.39 3.30 12.69
C ARG A 254 -6.66 4.80 12.57
N GLY A 255 -6.87 5.49 13.69
CA GLY A 255 -7.06 6.95 13.73
C GLY A 255 -5.78 7.76 13.49
N LEU A 256 -4.60 7.11 13.53
CA LEU A 256 -3.29 7.76 13.43
C LEU A 256 -2.70 7.73 12.01
N GLY A 257 -3.53 7.91 10.99
CA GLY A 257 -3.08 8.06 9.59
C GLY A 257 -2.32 9.37 9.33
N PRO A 258 -1.82 9.57 8.09
CA PRO A 258 -1.03 10.78 7.73
C PRO A 258 -1.73 12.08 8.06
N GLN A 259 -3.05 12.14 7.84
CA GLN A 259 -3.86 13.34 8.06
C GLN A 259 -4.10 13.65 9.54
N SER A 260 -3.77 12.73 10.45
CA SER A 260 -3.90 12.97 11.89
C SER A 260 -2.75 13.79 12.47
N VAL A 261 -1.60 13.87 11.79
CA VAL A 261 -0.43 14.63 12.27
C VAL A 261 -0.81 16.10 12.45
N GLY A 262 -0.54 16.64 13.65
CA GLY A 262 -0.88 18.01 14.02
C GLY A 262 -2.33 18.21 14.49
N SER A 263 -3.23 17.25 14.27
CA SER A 263 -4.60 17.30 14.80
C SER A 263 -4.62 17.09 16.32
N VAL A 264 -5.72 17.45 16.96
CA VAL A 264 -5.93 17.19 18.39
C VAL A 264 -6.95 16.07 18.53
N VAL A 265 -6.56 15.03 19.30
CA VAL A 265 -7.47 13.96 19.71
C VAL A 265 -7.76 14.07 21.20
N GLU A 266 -9.00 13.81 21.60
CA GLU A 266 -9.39 13.72 23.00
C GLU A 266 -9.37 12.25 23.44
N LEU A 267 -8.55 11.93 24.43
CA LEU A 267 -8.47 10.59 25.03
C LEU A 267 -9.13 10.61 26.40
N THR A 268 -10.18 9.80 26.57
CA THR A 268 -10.73 9.53 27.90
C THR A 268 -10.04 8.32 28.48
N VAL A 269 -9.47 8.47 29.66
CA VAL A 269 -8.77 7.40 30.38
C VAL A 269 -9.38 7.19 31.77
N HIS A 270 -9.24 5.97 32.30
CA HIS A 270 -9.43 5.69 33.71
C HIS A 270 -8.06 5.66 34.41
N ARG A 271 -7.91 6.49 35.45
CA ARG A 271 -6.74 6.56 36.32
C ARG A 271 -7.18 6.30 37.75
N GLY A 272 -6.75 5.18 38.32
CA GLY A 272 -7.21 4.78 39.68
C GLY A 272 -8.72 4.54 39.77
N GLY A 273 -9.39 4.22 38.68
CA GLY A 273 -10.84 4.05 38.60
C GLY A 273 -11.61 5.31 38.17
N GLU A 274 -11.02 6.49 38.25
CA GLU A 274 -11.67 7.75 37.94
C GLU A 274 -11.49 8.14 36.45
N PRO A 275 -12.57 8.60 35.77
CA PRO A 275 -12.47 9.04 34.37
C PRO A 275 -11.81 10.43 34.30
N MET A 276 -10.87 10.57 33.36
CA MET A 276 -10.18 11.82 33.03
C MET A 276 -10.09 11.98 31.53
N SER A 277 -10.21 13.22 31.02
CA SER A 277 -10.02 13.53 29.60
C SER A 277 -8.75 14.33 29.35
N PHE A 278 -8.02 13.95 28.30
CA PHE A 278 -6.78 14.61 27.87
C PHE A 278 -6.86 14.97 26.40
N LYS A 279 -6.57 16.22 26.05
CA LYS A 279 -6.40 16.65 24.67
C LYS A 279 -4.95 16.47 24.26
N VAL A 280 -4.71 15.57 23.32
CA VAL A 280 -3.38 15.22 22.84
C VAL A 280 -3.20 15.74 21.41
N LYS A 281 -2.22 16.60 21.18
CA LYS A 281 -1.83 16.99 19.82
C LYS A 281 -1.03 15.85 19.22
N VAL A 282 -1.57 15.22 18.17
CA VAL A 282 -0.92 14.11 17.49
C VAL A 282 0.40 14.58 16.88
N GLY A 283 1.49 13.96 17.29
CA GLY A 283 2.82 14.18 16.72
C GLY A 283 3.02 13.37 15.43
N GLU A 284 4.15 13.55 14.80
CA GLU A 284 4.65 12.67 13.75
C GLU A 284 5.51 11.58 14.36
N ARG A 285 5.34 10.33 13.89
CA ARG A 285 6.11 9.19 14.37
C ARG A 285 7.60 9.39 14.05
N PRO A 286 8.51 9.31 15.04
CA PRO A 286 9.93 9.37 14.80
C PRO A 286 10.39 8.23 13.87
N GLU A 287 11.44 8.51 13.10
CA GLU A 287 12.18 7.46 12.37
C GLU A 287 12.94 6.61 13.40
N THR A 288 12.79 5.30 13.33
CA THR A 288 13.55 4.32 14.14
C THR A 288 14.74 3.83 13.35
#